data_5ac38ecc7834ac0eabf5683b9b208f43
#
_entry.id   5ac38ecc7834ac0eabf5683b9b208f43
#
_cell.length_a   1.000
_cell.length_b   1.000
_cell.length_c   1.000
_cell.angle_alpha   90.00
_cell.angle_beta   90.00
_cell.angle_gamma   90.00
#
_symmetry.space_group_name_H-M   'P 1'
#
loop_
_entity.id
_entity.type
_entity.pdbx_description
1 polymer ?
#
loop_
_entity_poly.entity_id
_entity_poly.type
_entity_poly.pdbx_seq_one_letter_code
_entity_poly.pdbx_strand_id
1 'polypeptide(L)'
;MKKRGKIIVLHFAAQMPLAGVACQALHYLLGIEQLGYESWYIEDSGANPFDPRANSVMMGCDYNVAYLRRIMEHYGFGGWWAYWDVIQNVCHGLSCNRMRSLYSEAAAVINLCVRQDYARSISLVPSAS
;
A
#
# COMPACT_ATOMS: atom_id res chain seq x y z
N MET A 1 -5.30 24.07 0.19
CA MET A 1 -3.98 24.26 0.81
C MET A 1 -2.97 23.40 0.11
N LYS A 2 -1.79 23.94 -0.17
CA LYS A 2 -0.77 23.20 -0.89
C LYS A 2 -0.10 22.21 0.04
N LYS A 3 0.02 20.97 -0.41
CA LYS A 3 0.66 19.92 0.37
C LYS A 3 2.18 20.05 0.29
N ARG A 4 2.86 19.60 1.34
CA ARG A 4 4.32 19.70 1.42
C ARG A 4 5.05 18.72 0.50
N GLY A 5 4.39 17.60 0.18
CA GLY A 5 4.98 16.58 -0.65
C GLY A 5 4.21 15.29 -0.51
N LYS A 6 4.75 14.22 -1.08
CA LYS A 6 4.10 12.91 -1.05
C LYS A 6 4.90 11.96 -0.18
N ILE A 7 4.20 11.22 0.67
CA ILE A 7 4.82 10.19 1.51
C ILE A 7 4.09 8.88 1.25
N ILE A 8 4.85 7.82 1.00
CA ILE A 8 4.31 6.50 0.75
C ILE A 8 4.43 5.68 2.03
N VAL A 9 3.35 5.00 2.40
CA VAL A 9 3.34 4.07 3.52
C VAL A 9 3.28 2.65 2.95
N LEU A 10 4.22 1.81 3.33
CA LEU A 10 4.27 0.40 2.95
C LEU A 10 3.87 -0.45 4.14
N HIS A 11 2.93 -1.35 3.92
CA HIS A 11 2.47 -2.27 4.96
C HIS A 11 1.85 -3.49 4.28
N PHE A 12 1.24 -4.37 5.04
CA PHE A 12 0.66 -5.60 4.50
C PHE A 12 -0.80 -5.79 4.94
N ALA A 13 -1.58 -4.71 4.91
CA ALA A 13 -2.96 -4.73 5.38
C ALA A 13 -3.88 -5.59 4.49
N ALA A 14 -3.60 -5.65 3.18
CA ALA A 14 -4.37 -6.51 2.29
C ALA A 14 -3.90 -7.95 2.37
N GLN A 15 -2.60 -8.17 2.35
CA GLN A 15 -2.04 -9.52 2.44
C GLN A 15 -2.48 -10.23 3.71
N MET A 16 -2.50 -9.50 4.82
CA MET A 16 -2.95 -10.02 6.12
C MET A 16 -4.12 -9.16 6.58
N PRO A 17 -5.36 -9.51 6.17
CA PRO A 17 -6.50 -8.65 6.44
C PRO A 17 -7.00 -8.78 7.88
N LEU A 18 -6.20 -8.27 8.78
CA LEU A 18 -6.49 -8.25 10.20
C LEU A 18 -6.65 -6.80 10.64
N ALA A 19 -7.59 -6.56 11.53
CA ALA A 19 -7.94 -5.19 11.94
C ALA A 19 -6.75 -4.42 12.50
N GLY A 20 -5.90 -5.08 13.27
CA GLY A 20 -4.74 -4.40 13.86
C GLY A 20 -3.76 -3.90 12.81
N VAL A 21 -3.55 -4.67 11.75
CA VAL A 21 -2.65 -4.27 10.67
C VAL A 21 -3.25 -3.08 9.91
N ALA A 22 -4.54 -3.14 9.61
CA ALA A 22 -5.22 -2.05 8.91
C ALA A 22 -5.23 -0.78 9.75
N CYS A 23 -5.51 -0.89 11.04
CA CYS A 23 -5.51 0.28 11.93
C CYS A 23 -4.15 0.95 11.98
N GLN A 24 -3.07 0.17 12.03
CA GLN A 24 -1.74 0.72 12.05
C GLN A 24 -1.45 1.53 10.79
N ALA A 25 -1.80 0.98 9.62
CA ALA A 25 -1.63 1.69 8.36
C ALA A 25 -2.41 3.01 8.36
N LEU A 26 -3.67 2.95 8.80
CA LEU A 26 -4.53 4.13 8.82
C LEU A 26 -4.01 5.21 9.75
N HIS A 27 -3.49 4.84 10.91
CA HIS A 27 -2.91 5.81 11.84
C HIS A 27 -1.78 6.59 11.18
N TYR A 28 -0.91 5.90 10.44
CA TYR A 28 0.18 6.58 9.74
C TYR A 28 -0.33 7.46 8.61
N LEU A 29 -1.30 6.96 7.82
CA LEU A 29 -1.85 7.74 6.72
C LEU A 29 -2.51 9.04 7.23
N LEU A 30 -3.30 8.92 8.28
CA LEU A 30 -3.98 10.09 8.86
C LEU A 30 -2.98 11.05 9.51
N GLY A 31 -1.99 10.52 10.21
CA GLY A 31 -0.98 11.36 10.85
C GLY A 31 -0.15 12.13 9.83
N ILE A 32 0.22 11.49 8.73
CA ILE A 32 0.97 12.13 7.66
C ILE A 32 0.15 13.25 7.05
N GLU A 33 -1.14 13.00 6.82
CA GLU A 33 -2.03 14.01 6.25
C GLU A 33 -2.16 15.21 7.18
N GLN A 34 -2.24 14.98 8.48
CA GLN A 34 -2.31 16.07 9.46
C GLN A 34 -1.05 16.92 9.47
N LEU A 35 0.07 16.34 9.08
CA LEU A 35 1.32 17.09 8.99
C LEU A 35 1.45 17.89 7.70
N GLY A 36 0.46 17.82 6.82
CA GLY A 36 0.44 18.60 5.59
C GLY A 36 1.03 17.91 4.38
N TYR A 37 1.25 16.60 4.44
CA TYR A 37 1.73 15.82 3.30
C TYR A 37 0.60 15.05 2.67
N GLU A 38 0.76 14.68 1.39
CA GLU A 38 -0.11 13.69 0.76
C GLU A 38 0.36 12.31 1.22
N SER A 39 -0.55 11.52 1.71
CA SER A 39 -0.21 10.16 2.14
C SER A 39 -0.80 9.16 1.17
N TRP A 40 0.04 8.22 0.74
CA TRP A 40 -0.31 7.20 -0.23
C TRP A 40 0.02 5.85 0.36
N TYR A 41 -0.83 4.87 0.13
CA TYR A 41 -0.63 3.52 0.64
C TYR A 41 -0.27 2.59 -0.50
N ILE A 42 0.83 1.87 -0.39
CA ILE A 42 1.24 0.91 -1.42
C ILE A 42 1.56 -0.41 -0.77
N GLU A 43 1.10 -1.48 -1.40
CA GLU A 43 1.38 -2.83 -0.96
C GLU A 43 1.88 -3.60 -2.17
N ASP A 44 3.19 -3.80 -2.26
CA ASP A 44 3.83 -4.42 -3.42
C ASP A 44 4.90 -5.44 -3.03
N SER A 45 4.73 -6.08 -1.89
CA SER A 45 5.72 -7.04 -1.40
C SER A 45 5.84 -8.28 -2.28
N GLY A 46 4.82 -8.59 -3.05
CA GLY A 46 4.81 -9.83 -3.83
C GLY A 46 4.48 -11.07 -3.02
N ALA A 47 4.09 -10.91 -1.76
CA ALA A 47 3.73 -12.05 -0.94
C ALA A 47 2.31 -12.53 -1.28
N ASN A 48 2.09 -13.83 -1.17
CA ASN A 48 0.77 -14.39 -1.41
C ASN A 48 -0.21 -13.93 -0.32
N PRO A 49 -1.44 -13.61 -0.70
CA PRO A 49 -2.41 -13.12 0.28
C PRO A 49 -2.89 -14.24 1.20
N PHE A 50 -3.19 -13.88 2.42
CA PHE A 50 -3.74 -14.79 3.42
C PHE A 50 -5.24 -14.55 3.53
N ASP A 51 -6.03 -15.63 3.53
CA ASP A 51 -7.47 -15.55 3.74
C ASP A 51 -7.80 -16.09 5.13
N PRO A 52 -8.16 -15.23 6.08
CA PRO A 52 -8.48 -15.70 7.44
C PRO A 52 -9.70 -16.59 7.49
N ARG A 53 -10.60 -16.51 6.50
CA ARG A 53 -11.77 -17.38 6.44
C ARG A 53 -11.38 -18.82 6.15
N ALA A 54 -10.37 -19.01 5.32
CA ALA A 54 -9.82 -20.32 4.99
C ALA A 54 -8.62 -20.69 5.85
N ASN A 55 -8.12 -19.75 6.65
CA ASN A 55 -6.92 -19.91 7.48
C ASN A 55 -5.74 -20.44 6.66
N SER A 56 -5.56 -19.91 5.46
CA SER A 56 -4.47 -20.35 4.59
C SER A 56 -4.06 -19.24 3.62
N VAL A 57 -2.86 -19.42 3.07
CA VAL A 57 -2.35 -18.52 2.03
C VAL A 57 -3.02 -18.90 0.71
N MET A 58 -3.45 -17.89 -0.03
CA MET A 58 -4.22 -18.09 -1.26
C MET A 58 -3.41 -17.70 -2.47
N MET A 59 -3.80 -18.23 -3.63
CA MET A 59 -3.25 -17.81 -4.90
C MET A 59 -3.96 -16.57 -5.43
N GLY A 60 -5.24 -16.40 -5.12
CA GLY A 60 -6.01 -15.25 -5.56
C GLY A 60 -6.10 -14.20 -4.46
N CYS A 61 -6.31 -12.96 -4.86
CA CYS A 61 -6.33 -11.83 -3.93
C CYS A 61 -7.68 -11.11 -3.87
N ASP A 62 -8.73 -11.69 -4.42
CA ASP A 62 -10.03 -10.99 -4.53
C ASP A 62 -10.57 -10.53 -3.18
N TYR A 63 -10.55 -11.41 -2.19
CA TYR A 63 -11.01 -11.07 -0.84
C TYR A 63 -10.14 -9.97 -0.24
N ASN A 64 -8.84 -10.09 -0.41
CA ASN A 64 -7.88 -9.18 0.20
C ASN A 64 -7.98 -7.78 -0.41
N VAL A 65 -8.12 -7.70 -1.72
CA VAL A 65 -8.29 -6.42 -2.41
C VAL A 65 -9.62 -5.77 -2.03
N ALA A 66 -10.70 -6.55 -1.97
CA ALA A 66 -12.00 -6.02 -1.56
C ALA A 66 -11.96 -5.49 -0.13
N TYR A 67 -11.25 -6.18 0.75
CA TYR A 67 -11.09 -5.75 2.14
C TYR A 67 -10.34 -4.40 2.20
N LEU A 68 -9.22 -4.29 1.50
CA LEU A 68 -8.43 -3.08 1.48
C LEU A 68 -9.21 -1.92 0.87
N ARG A 69 -9.87 -2.15 -0.26
CA ARG A 69 -10.67 -1.13 -0.94
C ARG A 69 -11.73 -0.57 -0.01
N ARG A 70 -12.45 -1.44 0.69
CA ARG A 70 -13.53 -1.02 1.58
C ARG A 70 -13.01 -0.14 2.71
N ILE A 71 -11.87 -0.52 3.30
CA ILE A 71 -11.27 0.25 4.38
C ILE A 71 -10.79 1.60 3.87
N MET A 72 -10.09 1.62 2.74
CA MET A 72 -9.57 2.88 2.20
C MET A 72 -10.69 3.84 1.83
N GLU A 73 -11.75 3.34 1.20
CA GLU A 73 -12.89 4.19 0.86
C GLU A 73 -13.60 4.71 2.10
N HIS A 74 -13.73 3.88 3.12
CA HIS A 74 -14.41 4.29 4.33
C HIS A 74 -13.68 5.45 5.05
N TYR A 75 -12.37 5.44 5.00
CA TYR A 75 -11.57 6.45 5.71
C TYR A 75 -11.07 7.57 4.81
N GLY A 76 -11.60 7.68 3.59
CA GLY A 76 -11.30 8.81 2.71
C GLY A 76 -10.05 8.65 1.86
N PHE A 77 -9.51 7.45 1.75
CA PHE A 77 -8.33 7.19 0.95
C PHE A 77 -8.63 6.36 -0.29
N GLY A 78 -9.87 6.44 -0.82
CA GLY A 78 -10.31 5.59 -1.91
C GLY A 78 -9.49 5.69 -3.18
N GLY A 79 -8.90 6.85 -3.45
CA GLY A 79 -8.05 7.03 -4.64
C GLY A 79 -6.56 7.10 -4.31
N TRP A 80 -6.15 6.65 -3.13
CA TRP A 80 -4.81 6.90 -2.62
C TRP A 80 -4.10 5.62 -2.21
N TRP A 81 -4.40 4.50 -2.86
CA TRP A 81 -3.79 3.22 -2.53
C TRP A 81 -3.56 2.37 -3.77
N ALA A 82 -2.59 1.45 -3.68
CA ALA A 82 -2.33 0.45 -4.71
C ALA A 82 -1.94 -0.86 -4.06
N TYR A 83 -2.36 -1.95 -4.68
CA TYR A 83 -1.95 -3.31 -4.31
C TYR A 83 -1.49 -4.01 -5.57
N TRP A 84 -0.28 -4.55 -5.55
CA TRP A 84 0.28 -5.27 -6.69
C TRP A 84 0.13 -6.78 -6.50
N ASP A 85 -0.66 -7.38 -7.39
CA ASP A 85 -0.80 -8.82 -7.45
C ASP A 85 0.33 -9.35 -8.33
N VAL A 86 1.34 -9.95 -7.69
CA VAL A 86 2.52 -10.42 -8.40
C VAL A 86 2.21 -11.60 -9.30
N ILE A 87 1.24 -12.42 -8.94
CA ILE A 87 0.93 -13.63 -9.69
C ILE A 87 0.35 -13.28 -11.05
N GLN A 88 -0.58 -12.35 -11.11
CA GLN A 88 -1.20 -11.92 -12.36
C GLN A 88 -0.55 -10.66 -12.92
N ASN A 89 0.37 -10.07 -12.17
CA ASN A 89 1.03 -8.81 -12.53
C ASN A 89 0.02 -7.69 -12.82
N VAL A 90 -0.91 -7.53 -11.90
CA VAL A 90 -1.98 -6.54 -12.01
C VAL A 90 -1.96 -5.67 -10.76
N CYS A 91 -2.14 -4.37 -10.94
CA CYS A 91 -2.28 -3.46 -9.81
C CYS A 91 -3.75 -3.13 -9.60
N HIS A 92 -4.16 -3.18 -8.33
CA HIS A 92 -5.51 -2.82 -7.93
C HIS A 92 -5.47 -1.47 -7.23
N GLY A 93 -6.56 -0.71 -7.31
CA GLY A 93 -6.57 0.66 -6.85
C GLY A 93 -5.95 1.54 -7.91
N LEU A 94 -4.77 2.07 -7.64
CA LEU A 94 -4.03 2.82 -8.65
C LEU A 94 -3.42 1.88 -9.69
N SER A 95 -3.17 2.42 -10.88
CA SER A 95 -2.49 1.63 -11.93
C SER A 95 -1.03 1.40 -11.55
N CYS A 96 -0.42 0.39 -12.18
CA CYS A 96 0.99 0.13 -11.95
C CYS A 96 1.86 1.32 -12.36
N ASN A 97 1.50 1.99 -13.45
CA ASN A 97 2.25 3.17 -13.89
C ASN A 97 2.16 4.29 -12.85
N ARG A 98 0.98 4.52 -12.28
CA ARG A 98 0.81 5.55 -11.26
C ARG A 98 1.58 5.18 -9.98
N MET A 99 1.55 3.90 -9.61
CA MET A 99 2.30 3.43 -8.45
C MET A 99 3.80 3.69 -8.62
N ARG A 100 4.34 3.39 -9.80
CA ARG A 100 5.75 3.67 -10.07
C ARG A 100 6.07 5.15 -10.05
N SER A 101 5.17 5.97 -10.60
CA SER A 101 5.37 7.41 -10.58
C SER A 101 5.42 7.96 -9.16
N LEU A 102 4.61 7.40 -8.27
CA LEU A 102 4.61 7.82 -6.88
C LEU A 102 5.95 7.57 -6.22
N TYR A 103 6.58 6.44 -6.52
CA TYR A 103 7.91 6.17 -5.95
C TYR A 103 8.92 7.23 -6.37
N SER A 104 8.85 7.69 -7.61
CA SER A 104 9.80 8.71 -8.06
C SER A 104 9.44 10.11 -7.57
N GLU A 105 8.19 10.35 -7.18
CA GLU A 105 7.75 11.65 -6.70
C GLU A 105 7.82 11.78 -5.18
N ALA A 106 7.93 10.67 -4.47
CA ALA A 106 7.79 10.67 -3.02
C ALA A 106 8.95 11.37 -2.34
N ALA A 107 8.62 12.18 -1.34
CA ALA A 107 9.61 12.79 -0.48
C ALA A 107 10.18 11.78 0.51
N ALA A 108 9.38 10.79 0.90
CA ALA A 108 9.81 9.76 1.82
C ALA A 108 8.94 8.52 1.65
N VAL A 109 9.49 7.37 2.07
CA VAL A 109 8.76 6.11 2.11
C VAL A 109 8.88 5.58 3.54
N ILE A 110 7.73 5.33 4.18
CA ILE A 110 7.69 4.78 5.52
C ILE A 110 7.34 3.31 5.42
N ASN A 111 8.26 2.47 5.83
CA ASN A 111 8.09 1.03 5.76
C ASN A 111 7.68 0.49 7.13
N LEU A 112 6.42 0.09 7.26
CA LEU A 112 5.90 -0.53 8.48
C LEU A 112 6.08 -2.04 8.46
N CYS A 113 6.46 -2.58 7.31
CA CYS A 113 6.62 -4.00 7.09
C CYS A 113 8.11 -4.32 7.06
N VAL A 114 8.56 -5.32 7.79
CA VAL A 114 9.99 -5.65 7.82
C VAL A 114 10.44 -6.51 6.64
N ARG A 115 9.52 -6.93 5.80
CA ARG A 115 9.87 -7.76 4.65
C ARG A 115 10.62 -6.93 3.62
N GLN A 116 11.50 -7.60 2.91
CA GLN A 116 12.32 -6.94 1.90
C GLN A 116 11.90 -7.26 0.48
N ASP A 117 10.79 -7.97 0.31
CA ASP A 117 10.39 -8.44 -1.01
C ASP A 117 10.02 -7.28 -1.95
N TYR A 118 9.61 -6.16 -1.40
CA TYR A 118 9.28 -4.99 -2.19
C TYR A 118 10.51 -4.20 -2.62
N ALA A 119 11.68 -4.59 -2.17
CA ALA A 119 12.91 -3.87 -2.51
C ALA A 119 13.09 -3.74 -4.02
N ARG A 120 12.56 -4.70 -4.77
CA ARG A 120 12.64 -4.65 -6.22
C ARG A 120 11.89 -3.45 -6.79
N SER A 121 10.70 -3.16 -6.25
CA SER A 121 9.95 -1.97 -6.66
C SER A 121 10.70 -0.70 -6.27
N ILE A 122 11.24 -0.68 -5.06
CA ILE A 122 11.98 0.47 -4.58
C ILE A 122 13.23 0.69 -5.43
N SER A 123 13.88 -0.37 -5.84
CA SER A 123 15.10 -0.25 -6.64
C SER A 123 14.85 0.34 -8.02
N LEU A 124 13.60 0.42 -8.46
CA LEU A 124 13.25 1.08 -9.71
C LEU A 124 13.12 2.59 -9.53
N VAL A 125 13.13 3.06 -8.30
CA VAL A 125 13.10 4.49 -8.03
C VAL A 125 14.48 5.03 -8.30
N PRO A 126 14.64 6.04 -9.16
CA PRO A 126 15.94 6.69 -9.35
C PRO A 126 16.39 7.12 -7.97
N SER A 127 17.64 6.90 -7.72
CA SER A 127 18.19 7.16 -6.42
C SER A 127 17.91 8.53 -5.98
N ALA A 128 16.76 8.78 -5.80
CA ALA A 128 16.35 10.00 -5.24
C ALA A 128 16.51 9.93 -3.80
N SER A 129 16.89 8.88 -3.48
CA SER A 129 17.08 8.88 -2.12
C SER A 129 17.55 10.15 -1.61
#